data_c6fc7c0d7863107a34f249c1bac9971f
#
_entry.id   c6fc7c0d7863107a34f249c1bac9971f
#
_cell.length_a   1.000
_cell.length_b   1.000
_cell.length_c   1.000
_cell.angle_alpha   90.00
_cell.angle_beta   90.00
_cell.angle_gamma   90.00
#
_symmetry.space_group_name_H-M   'P 1'
#
loop_
_entity.id
_entity.type
_entity.pdbx_description
1 polymer ?
#
loop_
_entity_poly.entity_id
_entity_poly.type
_entity_poly.pdbx_seq_one_letter_code
_entity_poly.pdbx_strand_id
1 'polypeptide(L)'
;MKEILQQRRHRLSRLIQSGVAIIPTAPEKIRNKDAHYPYRADSYFHYLTGFNEPEAIVVISGLEGGRSILFCREKNEEREIWDGFRFGPEAAKSEFGFDEAYSIESIDQILPELLGDIDQIFTPVGTGDSWDSRIFNWLNTTRQRTREGINAPDRLVDVRSILDEMRLIKDSVEQDTMREAASISSQAHILAMRMTQPGKFEYEIEAELLYHFKKNGSQYPAYTSIVAGGKNACVLHYIENNSVLNDGELLLIDAGCELDGYASDITRTFPINGKFTGAQKELYDLVLDAQLAAIDQTRPGNSWDAPHEAAVRVLAQGFIDLKLCHGSLDQVLETRDYFKFYMHRTGHWLGKDVHDVGNYKINGGWRQLAPGMVLTVEPGCYIRESEEIPKEFWNIGIRIEDDALVTETGCEIITADTPKSVNDIEALMAA
;
A
#
# COMPACT_ATOMS: atom_id res chain seq x y z
N MET A 1 -19.45 4.62 -7.78
CA MET A 1 -18.98 4.27 -6.43
C MET A 1 -20.02 3.50 -5.61
N LYS A 2 -21.22 4.05 -5.32
CA LYS A 2 -22.24 3.43 -4.45
C LYS A 2 -22.56 1.96 -4.80
N GLU A 3 -22.82 1.65 -6.07
CA GLU A 3 -23.14 0.28 -6.51
C GLU A 3 -22.00 -0.72 -6.26
N ILE A 4 -20.76 -0.29 -6.45
CA ILE A 4 -19.56 -1.14 -6.19
C ILE A 4 -19.44 -1.45 -4.70
N LEU A 5 -19.64 -0.45 -3.83
CA LEU A 5 -19.64 -0.67 -2.38
C LEU A 5 -20.73 -1.67 -1.94
N GLN A 6 -21.92 -1.57 -2.53
CA GLN A 6 -22.99 -2.54 -2.29
C GLN A 6 -22.60 -3.95 -2.78
N GLN A 7 -22.00 -4.06 -3.97
CA GLN A 7 -21.53 -5.34 -4.50
C GLN A 7 -20.46 -5.98 -3.59
N ARG A 8 -19.52 -5.18 -3.04
CA ARG A 8 -18.50 -5.66 -2.10
C ARG A 8 -19.14 -6.18 -0.82
N ARG A 9 -20.10 -5.45 -0.23
CA ARG A 9 -20.85 -5.90 0.95
C ARG A 9 -21.66 -7.18 0.68
N HIS A 10 -22.35 -7.27 -0.47
CA HIS A 10 -23.05 -8.49 -0.87
C HIS A 10 -22.10 -9.67 -1.13
N ARG A 11 -20.88 -9.41 -1.67
CA ARG A 11 -19.87 -10.46 -1.82
C ARG A 11 -19.44 -10.99 -0.46
N LEU A 12 -19.13 -10.12 0.49
CA LEU A 12 -18.77 -10.51 1.86
C LEU A 12 -19.92 -11.30 2.52
N SER A 13 -21.15 -10.80 2.44
CA SER A 13 -22.32 -11.48 2.98
C SER A 13 -22.43 -12.93 2.51
N ARG A 14 -22.28 -13.18 1.21
CA ARG A 14 -22.31 -14.55 0.66
C ARG A 14 -21.18 -15.42 1.19
N LEU A 15 -20.00 -14.87 1.46
CA LEU A 15 -18.84 -15.62 1.96
C LEU A 15 -18.96 -16.00 3.44
N ILE A 16 -19.63 -15.16 4.26
CA ILE A 16 -19.82 -15.40 5.69
C ILE A 16 -21.08 -16.23 6.01
N GLN A 17 -21.92 -16.53 5.02
CA GLN A 17 -23.10 -17.41 5.12
C GLN A 17 -24.04 -17.08 6.30
N SER A 18 -24.08 -17.95 7.35
CA SER A 18 -24.92 -17.79 8.55
C SER A 18 -24.29 -16.89 9.62
N GLY A 19 -23.21 -16.17 9.29
CA GLY A 19 -22.51 -15.29 10.23
C GLY A 19 -22.90 -13.82 10.11
N VAL A 20 -22.36 -13.02 11.01
CA VAL A 20 -22.41 -11.55 10.98
C VAL A 20 -20.99 -11.01 11.00
N ALA A 21 -20.66 -10.12 10.04
CA ALA A 21 -19.40 -9.38 10.05
C ALA A 21 -19.59 -8.05 10.80
N ILE A 22 -18.68 -7.75 11.71
CA ILE A 22 -18.64 -6.51 12.50
C ILE A 22 -17.25 -5.90 12.32
N ILE A 23 -17.16 -4.78 11.60
CA ILE A 23 -15.88 -4.18 11.20
C ILE A 23 -15.86 -2.71 11.61
N PRO A 24 -14.96 -2.32 12.54
CA PRO A 24 -14.79 -0.94 12.96
C PRO A 24 -13.95 -0.15 11.95
N THR A 25 -14.11 1.16 11.94
CA THR A 25 -13.11 2.05 11.35
C THR A 25 -11.95 2.31 12.33
N ALA A 26 -10.88 2.96 11.83
CA ALA A 26 -9.77 3.36 12.66
C ALA A 26 -10.19 4.45 13.68
N PRO A 27 -9.61 4.46 14.88
CA PRO A 27 -9.76 5.58 15.80
C PRO A 27 -8.95 6.80 15.34
N GLU A 28 -9.38 8.00 15.73
CA GLU A 28 -8.54 9.19 15.63
C GLU A 28 -7.26 9.03 16.47
N LYS A 29 -6.13 9.50 15.95
CA LYS A 29 -4.83 9.41 16.63
C LYS A 29 -4.33 10.79 17.03
N ILE A 30 -4.02 10.94 18.31
CA ILE A 30 -3.44 12.16 18.87
C ILE A 30 -1.99 12.27 18.39
N ARG A 31 -1.63 13.41 17.80
CA ARG A 31 -0.26 13.77 17.47
C ARG A 31 0.46 14.39 18.68
N ASN A 32 -0.18 15.37 19.31
CA ASN A 32 0.29 15.98 20.55
C ASN A 32 -0.89 16.64 21.29
N LYS A 33 -0.96 16.48 22.61
CA LYS A 33 -2.04 17.03 23.48
C LYS A 33 -3.43 16.85 22.87
N ASP A 34 -3.99 17.93 22.32
CA ASP A 34 -5.32 18.03 21.71
C ASP A 34 -5.29 18.13 20.17
N ALA A 35 -4.10 18.14 19.57
CA ALA A 35 -3.95 18.11 18.11
C ALA A 35 -3.88 16.66 17.61
N HIS A 36 -4.68 16.33 16.59
CA HIS A 36 -4.73 15.00 15.98
C HIS A 36 -3.90 14.94 14.69
N TYR A 37 -3.48 13.73 14.32
CA TYR A 37 -3.08 13.46 12.96
C TYR A 37 -4.31 13.57 12.04
N PRO A 38 -4.11 13.88 10.75
CA PRO A 38 -5.19 13.78 9.77
C PRO A 38 -5.83 12.40 9.84
N TYR A 39 -7.17 12.36 9.86
CA TYR A 39 -7.90 11.11 9.97
C TYR A 39 -7.83 10.29 8.68
N ARG A 40 -7.54 9.01 8.78
CA ARG A 40 -7.63 8.01 7.72
C ARG A 40 -8.43 6.82 8.23
N ALA A 41 -9.49 6.47 7.52
CA ALA A 41 -10.30 5.31 7.87
C ALA A 41 -9.49 4.01 7.75
N ASP A 42 -9.87 2.98 8.52
CA ASP A 42 -9.35 1.63 8.34
C ASP A 42 -9.58 1.12 6.92
N SER A 43 -8.58 0.47 6.33
CA SER A 43 -8.63 0.05 4.93
C SER A 43 -9.71 -0.99 4.64
N TYR A 44 -10.00 -1.93 5.55
CA TYR A 44 -11.08 -2.90 5.38
C TYR A 44 -12.46 -2.25 5.49
N PHE A 45 -12.62 -1.38 6.50
CA PHE A 45 -13.84 -0.62 6.68
C PHE A 45 -14.12 0.26 5.45
N HIS A 46 -13.13 1.04 5.01
CA HIS A 46 -13.28 1.93 3.85
C HIS A 46 -13.54 1.15 2.55
N TYR A 47 -12.89 0.00 2.34
CA TYR A 47 -13.13 -0.88 1.19
C TYR A 47 -14.60 -1.29 1.04
N LEU A 48 -15.27 -1.55 2.16
CA LEU A 48 -16.69 -1.98 2.19
C LEU A 48 -17.66 -0.81 2.20
N THR A 49 -17.25 0.35 2.69
CA THR A 49 -18.19 1.45 3.01
C THR A 49 -17.99 2.71 2.20
N GLY A 50 -16.75 3.02 1.81
CA GLY A 50 -16.38 4.34 1.28
C GLY A 50 -16.54 5.49 2.30
N PHE A 51 -16.92 5.18 3.54
CA PHE A 51 -17.21 6.17 4.57
C PHE A 51 -15.94 6.58 5.29
N ASN A 52 -15.64 7.86 5.33
CA ASN A 52 -14.38 8.40 5.84
C ASN A 52 -14.57 9.31 7.07
N GLU A 53 -15.46 8.94 7.99
CA GLU A 53 -15.59 9.59 9.29
C GLU A 53 -15.17 8.61 10.41
N PRO A 54 -14.57 9.13 11.51
CA PRO A 54 -14.24 8.32 12.68
C PRO A 54 -15.49 7.86 13.42
N GLU A 55 -15.30 7.00 14.42
CA GLU A 55 -16.35 6.48 15.29
C GLU A 55 -17.50 5.79 14.50
N ALA A 56 -17.13 4.92 13.56
CA ALA A 56 -18.08 4.17 12.76
C ALA A 56 -17.80 2.67 12.78
N ILE A 57 -18.87 1.88 12.64
CA ILE A 57 -18.83 0.42 12.56
C ILE A 57 -19.80 -0.02 11.47
N VAL A 58 -19.37 -0.91 10.60
CA VAL A 58 -20.25 -1.59 9.64
C VAL A 58 -20.58 -2.99 10.14
N VAL A 59 -21.86 -3.34 10.07
CA VAL A 59 -22.38 -4.68 10.35
C VAL A 59 -23.00 -5.24 9.07
N ILE A 60 -22.57 -6.43 8.67
CA ILE A 60 -23.05 -7.11 7.45
C ILE A 60 -23.55 -8.50 7.83
N SER A 61 -24.83 -8.78 7.56
CA SER A 61 -25.42 -10.09 7.78
C SER A 61 -25.13 -11.03 6.60
N GLY A 62 -24.77 -12.27 6.88
CA GLY A 62 -24.73 -13.35 5.89
C GLY A 62 -26.11 -13.92 5.60
N LEU A 63 -27.09 -13.64 6.46
CA LEU A 63 -28.49 -13.96 6.30
C LEU A 63 -29.26 -12.81 5.61
N GLU A 64 -30.55 -12.98 5.40
CA GLU A 64 -31.48 -11.92 4.94
C GLU A 64 -31.05 -11.19 3.65
N GLY A 65 -30.41 -11.90 2.71
CA GLY A 65 -30.01 -11.31 1.42
C GLY A 65 -28.84 -10.35 1.49
N GLY A 66 -28.11 -10.30 2.62
CA GLY A 66 -26.92 -9.49 2.78
C GLY A 66 -27.15 -8.11 3.37
N ARG A 67 -28.10 -7.98 4.30
CA ARG A 67 -28.41 -6.72 5.00
C ARG A 67 -27.15 -6.08 5.55
N SER A 68 -26.96 -4.79 5.26
CA SER A 68 -25.82 -3.98 5.69
C SER A 68 -26.27 -2.79 6.53
N ILE A 69 -25.65 -2.60 7.69
CA ILE A 69 -26.00 -1.58 8.68
C ILE A 69 -24.76 -0.75 8.98
N LEU A 70 -24.88 0.56 8.93
CA LEU A 70 -23.83 1.47 9.38
C LEU A 70 -24.20 2.05 10.74
N PHE A 71 -23.27 1.99 11.69
CA PHE A 71 -23.32 2.79 12.90
C PHE A 71 -22.30 3.93 12.76
N CYS A 72 -22.75 5.18 12.91
CA CYS A 72 -21.89 6.36 12.76
C CYS A 72 -22.33 7.49 13.70
N ARG A 73 -21.53 8.56 13.76
CA ARG A 73 -21.87 9.74 14.55
C ARG A 73 -23.15 10.37 14.06
N GLU A 74 -23.92 10.94 14.99
CA GLU A 74 -25.11 11.72 14.62
C GLU A 74 -24.73 13.07 14.01
N LYS A 75 -25.66 13.58 13.19
CA LYS A 75 -25.64 14.98 12.78
C LYS A 75 -25.75 15.87 14.00
N ASN A 76 -24.81 16.79 14.17
CA ASN A 76 -24.76 17.69 15.34
C ASN A 76 -24.21 19.06 14.92
N GLU A 77 -25.10 20.03 14.75
CA GLU A 77 -24.76 21.37 14.25
C GLU A 77 -23.76 22.11 15.17
N GLU A 78 -23.85 21.92 16.50
CA GLU A 78 -22.92 22.54 17.44
C GLU A 78 -21.50 21.96 17.26
N ARG A 79 -21.40 20.64 17.08
CA ARG A 79 -20.12 19.99 16.85
C ARG A 79 -19.55 20.29 15.47
N GLU A 80 -20.39 20.44 14.45
CA GLU A 80 -19.95 20.79 13.10
C GLU A 80 -19.30 22.19 13.03
N ILE A 81 -19.61 23.09 13.96
CA ILE A 81 -18.92 24.37 14.08
C ILE A 81 -17.41 24.16 14.45
N TRP A 82 -17.10 23.09 15.18
CA TRP A 82 -15.75 22.80 15.66
C TRP A 82 -14.98 21.80 14.78
N ASP A 83 -15.67 20.72 14.39
CA ASP A 83 -15.05 19.53 13.82
C ASP A 83 -15.34 19.40 12.31
N GLY A 84 -16.18 20.27 11.73
CA GLY A 84 -16.61 20.20 10.36
C GLY A 84 -17.83 19.29 10.13
N PHE A 85 -18.17 19.07 8.87
CA PHE A 85 -19.35 18.34 8.43
C PHE A 85 -19.41 16.90 8.95
N ARG A 86 -20.62 16.44 9.30
CA ARG A 86 -20.97 15.05 9.64
C ARG A 86 -22.15 14.60 8.81
N PHE A 87 -22.06 13.43 8.19
CA PHE A 87 -23.19 12.86 7.45
C PHE A 87 -24.40 12.62 8.34
N GLY A 88 -24.18 12.01 9.50
CA GLY A 88 -25.26 11.44 10.30
C GLY A 88 -25.86 10.18 9.65
N PRO A 89 -26.64 9.37 10.38
CA PRO A 89 -27.13 8.08 9.90
C PRO A 89 -27.94 8.17 8.60
N GLU A 90 -28.91 9.08 8.51
CA GLU A 90 -29.83 9.15 7.36
C GLU A 90 -29.11 9.51 6.05
N ALA A 91 -28.24 10.53 6.08
CA ALA A 91 -27.51 10.93 4.90
C ALA A 91 -26.45 9.88 4.51
N ALA A 92 -25.77 9.28 5.50
CA ALA A 92 -24.81 8.22 5.26
C ALA A 92 -25.48 6.97 4.64
N LYS A 93 -26.65 6.58 5.13
CA LYS A 93 -27.45 5.50 4.54
C LYS A 93 -27.74 5.76 3.06
N SER A 94 -28.21 6.95 2.73
CA SER A 94 -28.58 7.33 1.37
C SER A 94 -27.36 7.40 0.45
N GLU A 95 -26.31 8.07 0.88
CA GLU A 95 -25.11 8.32 0.08
C GLU A 95 -24.34 7.03 -0.22
N PHE A 96 -24.08 6.21 0.81
CA PHE A 96 -23.25 5.00 0.69
C PHE A 96 -24.06 3.71 0.44
N GLY A 97 -25.40 3.81 0.37
CA GLY A 97 -26.30 2.72 0.00
C GLY A 97 -26.33 1.59 1.02
N PHE A 98 -26.47 1.94 2.30
CA PHE A 98 -26.76 0.98 3.37
C PHE A 98 -28.27 0.66 3.43
N ASP A 99 -28.61 -0.53 3.92
CA ASP A 99 -30.00 -0.90 4.16
C ASP A 99 -30.55 -0.15 5.37
N GLU A 100 -29.69 0.06 6.38
CA GLU A 100 -30.00 0.81 7.59
C GLU A 100 -28.77 1.57 8.08
N ALA A 101 -29.02 2.64 8.86
CA ALA A 101 -27.98 3.33 9.60
C ALA A 101 -28.51 3.84 10.94
N TYR A 102 -27.67 3.82 11.95
CA TYR A 102 -27.99 4.20 13.32
C TYR A 102 -26.90 5.05 13.95
N SER A 103 -27.26 5.76 15.02
CA SER A 103 -26.26 6.40 15.87
C SER A 103 -25.29 5.37 16.46
N ILE A 104 -24.00 5.70 16.46
CA ILE A 104 -22.97 4.86 17.12
C ILE A 104 -23.26 4.65 18.60
N GLU A 105 -23.94 5.61 19.26
CA GLU A 105 -24.31 5.51 20.66
C GLU A 105 -25.34 4.40 20.93
N SER A 106 -26.12 3.99 19.94
CA SER A 106 -27.12 2.94 20.06
C SER A 106 -26.59 1.52 19.83
N ILE A 107 -25.33 1.38 19.44
CA ILE A 107 -24.81 0.07 19.00
C ILE A 107 -24.82 -0.97 20.12
N ASP A 108 -24.56 -0.60 21.36
CA ASP A 108 -24.49 -1.51 22.51
C ASP A 108 -25.88 -2.07 22.87
N GLN A 109 -26.95 -1.44 22.39
CA GLN A 109 -28.33 -1.91 22.54
C GLN A 109 -28.77 -2.76 21.33
N ILE A 110 -28.48 -2.30 20.13
CA ILE A 110 -28.95 -2.91 18.87
C ILE A 110 -28.16 -4.18 18.53
N LEU A 111 -26.83 -4.14 18.68
CA LEU A 111 -25.98 -5.23 18.20
C LEU A 111 -26.23 -6.58 18.93
N PRO A 112 -26.45 -6.64 20.26
CA PRO A 112 -26.82 -7.91 20.91
C PRO A 112 -28.12 -8.52 20.39
N GLU A 113 -29.06 -7.71 19.86
CA GLU A 113 -30.27 -8.21 19.23
C GLU A 113 -29.98 -8.83 17.86
N LEU A 114 -29.09 -8.18 17.08
CA LEU A 114 -28.66 -8.70 15.78
C LEU A 114 -27.82 -9.98 15.86
N LEU A 115 -27.25 -10.27 17.01
CA LEU A 115 -26.44 -11.48 17.27
C LEU A 115 -27.28 -12.66 17.70
N GLY A 116 -28.57 -12.50 17.99
CA GLY A 116 -29.47 -13.60 18.35
C GLY A 116 -29.63 -14.59 17.20
N ASP A 117 -29.48 -15.91 17.52
CA ASP A 117 -29.63 -17.03 16.59
C ASP A 117 -28.65 -17.00 15.38
N ILE A 118 -27.52 -16.33 15.55
CA ILE A 118 -26.37 -16.31 14.61
C ILE A 118 -25.33 -17.30 15.05
N ASP A 119 -24.77 -18.08 14.12
CA ASP A 119 -23.77 -19.10 14.42
C ASP A 119 -22.39 -18.53 14.77
N GLN A 120 -21.97 -17.46 14.08
CA GLN A 120 -20.60 -16.97 14.17
C GLN A 120 -20.47 -15.47 13.91
N ILE A 121 -19.50 -14.85 14.60
CA ILE A 121 -19.11 -13.46 14.40
C ILE A 121 -17.81 -13.41 13.59
N PHE A 122 -17.79 -12.62 12.52
CA PHE A 122 -16.62 -12.29 11.74
C PHE A 122 -16.18 -10.86 12.11
N THR A 123 -14.95 -10.72 12.61
CA THR A 123 -14.42 -9.39 13.03
C THR A 123 -12.90 -9.41 12.94
N PRO A 124 -12.21 -8.26 12.83
CA PRO A 124 -10.77 -8.22 13.02
C PRO A 124 -10.43 -8.61 14.47
N VAL A 125 -9.76 -9.75 14.65
CA VAL A 125 -9.41 -10.30 15.98
C VAL A 125 -7.99 -9.84 16.37
N GLY A 126 -7.81 -9.43 17.63
CA GLY A 126 -6.49 -9.04 18.17
C GLY A 126 -6.00 -7.68 17.66
N THR A 127 -6.90 -6.80 17.25
CA THR A 127 -6.56 -5.44 16.81
C THR A 127 -6.41 -4.43 17.95
N GLY A 128 -6.82 -4.81 19.16
CA GLY A 128 -6.67 -4.02 20.39
C GLY A 128 -7.62 -4.49 21.48
N ASP A 129 -7.15 -4.44 22.74
CA ASP A 129 -7.89 -4.94 23.91
C ASP A 129 -9.30 -4.32 24.05
N SER A 130 -9.45 -3.05 23.66
CA SER A 130 -10.73 -2.36 23.71
C SER A 130 -11.75 -2.92 22.72
N TRP A 131 -11.32 -3.26 21.50
CA TRP A 131 -12.19 -3.82 20.47
C TRP A 131 -12.61 -5.24 20.82
N ASP A 132 -11.66 -6.11 21.14
CA ASP A 132 -11.95 -7.50 21.50
C ASP A 132 -12.87 -7.56 22.75
N SER A 133 -12.61 -6.73 23.75
CA SER A 133 -13.48 -6.61 24.94
C SER A 133 -14.91 -6.21 24.57
N ARG A 134 -15.08 -5.31 23.60
CA ARG A 134 -16.40 -4.86 23.14
C ARG A 134 -17.18 -5.98 22.45
N ILE A 135 -16.53 -6.77 21.59
CA ILE A 135 -17.10 -7.98 20.97
C ILE A 135 -17.56 -8.96 22.04
N PHE A 136 -16.74 -9.25 23.05
CA PHE A 136 -17.10 -10.15 24.14
C PHE A 136 -18.25 -9.64 25.00
N ASN A 137 -18.34 -8.33 25.21
CA ASN A 137 -19.46 -7.72 25.95
C ASN A 137 -20.78 -7.93 25.20
N TRP A 138 -20.84 -7.67 23.90
CA TRP A 138 -22.04 -7.90 23.09
C TRP A 138 -22.44 -9.38 23.09
N LEU A 139 -21.45 -10.27 22.90
CA LEU A 139 -21.69 -11.72 22.96
C LEU A 139 -22.24 -12.16 24.32
N ASN A 140 -21.71 -11.63 25.45
CA ASN A 140 -22.19 -11.94 26.77
C ASN A 140 -23.59 -11.40 27.03
N THR A 141 -23.92 -10.20 26.50
CA THR A 141 -25.26 -9.64 26.57
C THR A 141 -26.26 -10.53 25.83
N THR A 142 -25.92 -11.01 24.62
CA THR A 142 -26.76 -11.96 23.88
C THR A 142 -26.96 -13.28 24.66
N ARG A 143 -25.90 -13.81 25.30
CA ARG A 143 -25.99 -15.04 26.14
C ARG A 143 -26.95 -14.92 27.32
N GLN A 144 -27.14 -13.72 27.87
CA GLN A 144 -28.10 -13.50 28.96
C GLN A 144 -29.55 -13.75 28.51
N ARG A 145 -29.83 -13.72 27.19
CA ARG A 145 -31.15 -13.91 26.60
C ARG A 145 -31.50 -15.39 26.34
N THR A 146 -30.66 -16.34 26.78
CA THR A 146 -30.91 -17.80 26.61
C THR A 146 -32.26 -18.23 27.18
N ARG A 147 -32.73 -17.59 28.26
CA ARG A 147 -34.05 -17.89 28.84
C ARG A 147 -35.23 -17.43 27.98
N GLU A 148 -34.97 -16.53 27.02
CA GLU A 148 -35.93 -16.10 26.00
C GLU A 148 -35.97 -17.05 24.80
N GLY A 149 -35.09 -18.10 24.79
CA GLY A 149 -34.96 -19.05 23.69
C GLY A 149 -33.97 -18.61 22.60
N ILE A 150 -33.21 -17.54 22.83
CA ILE A 150 -32.25 -16.97 21.88
C ILE A 150 -30.86 -17.64 22.09
N ASN A 151 -30.26 -18.12 21.01
CA ASN A 151 -28.91 -18.67 21.02
C ASN A 151 -27.90 -17.60 20.66
N ALA A 152 -26.81 -17.49 21.42
CA ALA A 152 -25.73 -16.61 21.09
C ALA A 152 -24.70 -17.32 20.18
N PRO A 153 -23.94 -16.57 19.34
CA PRO A 153 -22.83 -17.12 18.54
C PRO A 153 -21.84 -17.90 19.39
N ASP A 154 -21.37 -19.04 18.88
CA ASP A 154 -20.37 -19.87 19.55
C ASP A 154 -18.96 -19.81 18.90
N ARG A 155 -18.85 -19.16 17.75
CA ARG A 155 -17.61 -19.01 16.98
C ARG A 155 -17.26 -17.55 16.71
N LEU A 156 -15.97 -17.24 16.88
CA LEU A 156 -15.37 -15.96 16.50
C LEU A 156 -14.35 -16.23 15.41
N VAL A 157 -14.46 -15.56 14.27
CA VAL A 157 -13.63 -15.77 13.09
C VAL A 157 -12.97 -14.44 12.67
N ASP A 158 -11.68 -14.49 12.38
CA ASP A 158 -10.99 -13.33 11.84
C ASP A 158 -11.43 -13.06 10.40
N VAL A 159 -12.11 -11.94 10.19
CA VAL A 159 -12.65 -11.55 8.88
C VAL A 159 -11.55 -11.18 7.87
N ARG A 160 -10.34 -10.84 8.35
CA ARG A 160 -9.25 -10.36 7.49
C ARG A 160 -8.89 -11.37 6.42
N SER A 161 -8.85 -12.67 6.71
CA SER A 161 -8.54 -13.69 5.72
C SER A 161 -9.50 -13.69 4.51
N ILE A 162 -10.76 -13.31 4.70
CA ILE A 162 -11.75 -13.19 3.63
C ILE A 162 -11.54 -11.85 2.88
N LEU A 163 -11.36 -10.77 3.61
CA LEU A 163 -11.22 -9.43 3.04
C LEU A 163 -9.89 -9.27 2.29
N ASP A 164 -8.82 -9.90 2.74
CA ASP A 164 -7.52 -9.94 2.04
C ASP A 164 -7.66 -10.50 0.63
N GLU A 165 -8.36 -11.64 0.49
CA GLU A 165 -8.63 -12.25 -0.81
C GLU A 165 -9.61 -11.42 -1.66
N MET A 166 -10.51 -10.66 -1.03
CA MET A 166 -11.39 -9.75 -1.76
C MET A 166 -10.65 -8.54 -2.30
N ARG A 167 -9.69 -7.99 -1.53
CA ARG A 167 -8.90 -6.80 -1.87
C ARG A 167 -7.75 -7.09 -2.83
N LEU A 168 -7.28 -8.34 -2.87
CA LEU A 168 -6.14 -8.74 -3.69
C LEU A 168 -6.41 -8.53 -5.20
N ILE A 169 -7.62 -8.84 -5.64
CA ILE A 169 -8.04 -8.64 -7.04
C ILE A 169 -8.81 -7.33 -7.15
N LYS A 170 -8.19 -6.33 -7.74
CA LYS A 170 -8.75 -4.99 -7.89
C LYS A 170 -9.85 -4.97 -8.97
N ASP A 171 -11.02 -4.45 -8.63
CA ASP A 171 -12.06 -4.17 -9.61
C ASP A 171 -11.68 -2.96 -10.51
N SER A 172 -12.49 -2.69 -11.53
CA SER A 172 -12.18 -1.64 -12.52
C SER A 172 -12.08 -0.24 -11.90
N VAL A 173 -12.89 0.06 -10.88
CA VAL A 173 -12.83 1.37 -10.21
C VAL A 173 -11.58 1.52 -9.36
N GLU A 174 -11.16 0.44 -8.68
CA GLU A 174 -9.89 0.41 -7.95
C GLU A 174 -8.71 0.62 -8.90
N GLN A 175 -8.70 -0.11 -10.03
CA GLN A 175 -7.66 0.02 -11.05
C GLN A 175 -7.58 1.44 -11.62
N ASP A 176 -8.72 2.08 -11.90
CA ASP A 176 -8.75 3.44 -12.43
C ASP A 176 -8.25 4.46 -11.40
N THR A 177 -8.63 4.31 -10.12
CA THR A 177 -8.12 5.16 -9.03
C THR A 177 -6.61 4.98 -8.85
N MET A 178 -6.09 3.75 -8.94
CA MET A 178 -4.66 3.48 -8.86
C MET A 178 -3.88 4.06 -10.05
N ARG A 179 -4.43 4.01 -11.28
CA ARG A 179 -3.83 4.69 -12.44
C ARG A 179 -3.77 6.20 -12.25
N GLU A 180 -4.81 6.82 -11.68
CA GLU A 180 -4.82 8.24 -11.38
C GLU A 180 -3.78 8.59 -10.31
N ALA A 181 -3.69 7.82 -9.22
CA ALA A 181 -2.65 7.97 -8.20
C ALA A 181 -1.24 7.83 -8.80
N ALA A 182 -1.02 6.82 -9.65
CA ALA A 182 0.23 6.60 -10.36
C ALA A 182 0.59 7.77 -11.28
N SER A 183 -0.38 8.34 -11.99
CA SER A 183 -0.16 9.52 -12.85
C SER A 183 0.26 10.75 -12.04
N ILE A 184 -0.40 11.01 -10.90
CA ILE A 184 -0.03 12.11 -9.99
C ILE A 184 1.41 11.92 -9.50
N SER A 185 1.76 10.73 -9.05
CA SER A 185 3.09 10.41 -8.56
C SER A 185 4.16 10.49 -9.65
N SER A 186 3.86 10.01 -10.86
CA SER A 186 4.75 10.11 -12.03
C SER A 186 5.10 11.57 -12.35
N GLN A 187 4.09 12.46 -12.36
CA GLN A 187 4.32 13.87 -12.59
C GLN A 187 5.14 14.54 -11.48
N ALA A 188 4.96 14.12 -10.23
CA ALA A 188 5.77 14.60 -9.11
C ALA A 188 7.25 14.20 -9.26
N HIS A 189 7.54 12.95 -9.65
CA HIS A 189 8.91 12.50 -9.94
C HIS A 189 9.55 13.25 -11.10
N ILE A 190 8.81 13.48 -12.19
CA ILE A 190 9.27 14.31 -13.33
C ILE A 190 9.64 15.73 -12.87
N LEU A 191 8.80 16.34 -12.03
CA LEU A 191 9.05 17.65 -11.46
C LEU A 191 10.29 17.62 -10.55
N ALA A 192 10.42 16.64 -9.68
CA ALA A 192 11.57 16.48 -8.80
C ALA A 192 12.90 16.34 -9.59
N MET A 193 12.93 15.57 -10.69
CA MET A 193 14.08 15.46 -11.57
C MET A 193 14.49 16.84 -12.15
N ARG A 194 13.51 17.62 -12.65
CA ARG A 194 13.76 18.95 -13.22
C ARG A 194 14.25 19.98 -12.20
N MET A 195 13.84 19.83 -10.95
CA MET A 195 14.17 20.80 -9.90
C MET A 195 15.43 20.47 -9.13
N THR A 196 15.90 19.23 -9.22
CA THR A 196 17.09 18.77 -8.51
C THR A 196 18.33 19.44 -9.09
N GLN A 197 19.16 19.98 -8.18
CA GLN A 197 20.46 20.58 -8.53
C GLN A 197 21.38 20.55 -7.30
N PRO A 198 22.71 20.56 -7.48
CA PRO A 198 23.65 20.64 -6.38
C PRO A 198 23.40 21.85 -5.47
N GLY A 199 23.57 21.62 -4.15
CA GLY A 199 23.41 22.65 -3.12
C GLY A 199 21.99 22.74 -2.52
N LYS A 200 20.97 22.12 -3.11
CA LYS A 200 19.67 21.96 -2.47
C LYS A 200 19.74 20.94 -1.34
N PHE A 201 18.75 20.99 -0.44
CA PHE A 201 18.55 19.98 0.58
C PHE A 201 17.53 18.94 0.12
N GLU A 202 17.63 17.71 0.64
CA GLU A 202 16.67 16.61 0.38
C GLU A 202 15.23 17.03 0.71
N TYR A 203 15.00 17.73 1.85
CA TYR A 203 13.65 18.20 2.23
C TYR A 203 13.06 19.24 1.27
N GLU A 204 13.87 19.97 0.49
CA GLU A 204 13.34 20.90 -0.52
C GLU A 204 12.70 20.13 -1.68
N ILE A 205 13.30 18.99 -2.05
CA ILE A 205 12.73 18.09 -3.07
C ILE A 205 11.49 17.37 -2.51
N GLU A 206 11.53 16.89 -1.25
CA GLU A 206 10.37 16.31 -0.58
C GLU A 206 9.18 17.29 -0.56
N ALA A 207 9.43 18.56 -0.23
CA ALA A 207 8.37 19.57 -0.19
C ALA A 207 7.67 19.75 -1.55
N GLU A 208 8.40 19.66 -2.66
CA GLU A 208 7.82 19.74 -4.01
C GLU A 208 6.99 18.50 -4.36
N LEU A 209 7.43 17.30 -3.97
CA LEU A 209 6.65 16.07 -4.13
C LEU A 209 5.32 16.20 -3.38
N LEU A 210 5.35 16.55 -2.10
CA LEU A 210 4.17 16.71 -1.26
C LEU A 210 3.24 17.83 -1.76
N TYR A 211 3.81 18.95 -2.24
CA TYR A 211 3.03 20.02 -2.86
C TYR A 211 2.29 19.53 -4.10
N HIS A 212 3.00 18.78 -4.98
CA HIS A 212 2.39 18.24 -6.19
C HIS A 212 1.26 17.26 -5.89
N PHE A 213 1.46 16.33 -4.96
CA PHE A 213 0.44 15.39 -4.50
C PHE A 213 -0.81 16.15 -4.04
N LYS A 214 -0.62 17.09 -3.11
CA LYS A 214 -1.73 17.85 -2.51
C LYS A 214 -2.47 18.73 -3.51
N LYS A 215 -1.73 19.36 -4.42
CA LYS A 215 -2.29 20.21 -5.48
C LYS A 215 -3.20 19.44 -6.44
N ASN A 216 -2.93 18.15 -6.66
CA ASN A 216 -3.68 17.28 -7.56
C ASN A 216 -4.73 16.42 -6.84
N GLY A 217 -5.09 16.75 -5.59
CA GLY A 217 -6.21 16.14 -4.88
C GLY A 217 -5.87 14.94 -4.02
N SER A 218 -4.62 14.48 -4.02
CA SER A 218 -4.19 13.44 -3.09
C SER A 218 -4.36 13.92 -1.64
N GLN A 219 -4.95 13.08 -0.81
CA GLN A 219 -5.18 13.39 0.58
C GLN A 219 -3.87 13.32 1.39
N TYR A 220 -3.04 12.31 1.10
CA TYR A 220 -1.81 12.01 1.83
C TYR A 220 -0.73 11.47 0.89
N PRO A 221 0.57 11.54 1.25
CA PRO A 221 1.54 10.59 0.72
C PRO A 221 1.15 9.17 1.19
N ALA A 222 1.36 8.16 0.35
CA ALA A 222 1.05 6.77 0.69
C ALA A 222 1.94 6.25 1.84
N TYR A 223 3.14 6.79 1.94
CA TYR A 223 4.15 6.54 2.98
C TYR A 223 5.05 7.77 3.12
N THR A 224 5.92 7.78 4.14
CA THR A 224 6.91 8.85 4.31
C THR A 224 7.89 8.79 3.14
N SER A 225 7.98 9.87 2.37
CA SER A 225 8.86 9.94 1.20
C SER A 225 10.33 9.73 1.59
N ILE A 226 11.05 8.97 0.80
CA ILE A 226 12.50 8.78 0.87
C ILE A 226 13.12 9.68 -0.18
N VAL A 227 13.98 10.61 0.25
CA VAL A 227 14.75 11.49 -0.64
C VAL A 227 16.20 11.42 -0.20
N ALA A 228 16.97 10.53 -0.84
CA ALA A 228 18.26 10.06 -0.35
C ALA A 228 19.40 10.40 -1.30
N GLY A 229 20.18 11.43 -0.97
CA GLY A 229 21.38 11.85 -1.71
C GLY A 229 22.62 11.03 -1.37
N GLY A 230 23.41 10.65 -2.39
CA GLY A 230 24.69 9.97 -2.24
C GLY A 230 24.60 8.70 -1.38
N LYS A 231 25.39 8.60 -0.32
CA LYS A 231 25.45 7.43 0.57
C LYS A 231 24.14 7.13 1.31
N ASN A 232 23.25 8.13 1.47
CA ASN A 232 21.95 7.95 2.12
C ASN A 232 21.07 6.97 1.32
N ALA A 233 21.25 6.90 -0.01
CA ALA A 233 20.59 5.94 -0.88
C ALA A 233 20.93 4.46 -0.56
N CYS A 234 21.97 4.20 0.23
CA CYS A 234 22.29 2.87 0.73
C CYS A 234 21.57 2.52 2.05
N VAL A 235 20.66 3.38 2.54
CA VAL A 235 19.74 3.13 3.65
C VAL A 235 18.36 2.95 3.08
N LEU A 236 17.82 1.72 3.13
CA LEU A 236 16.61 1.34 2.39
C LEU A 236 15.38 2.19 2.72
N HIS A 237 15.19 2.53 4.00
CA HIS A 237 14.08 3.37 4.49
C HIS A 237 14.63 4.66 5.12
N TYR A 238 15.40 5.43 4.34
CA TYR A 238 15.92 6.72 4.76
C TYR A 238 14.82 7.78 4.71
N ILE A 239 14.47 8.36 5.84
CA ILE A 239 13.35 9.32 5.97
C ILE A 239 13.76 10.65 6.64
N GLU A 240 15.02 10.83 7.00
CA GLU A 240 15.49 12.07 7.61
C GLU A 240 15.44 13.25 6.62
N ASN A 241 15.72 13.01 5.35
CA ASN A 241 15.63 13.96 4.24
C ASN A 241 16.25 15.33 4.55
N ASN A 242 17.41 15.36 5.20
CA ASN A 242 18.00 16.60 5.75
C ASN A 242 19.42 16.89 5.27
N SER A 243 19.95 16.13 4.35
CA SER A 243 21.30 16.32 3.80
C SER A 243 21.30 17.24 2.59
N VAL A 244 22.46 17.86 2.34
CA VAL A 244 22.71 18.66 1.13
C VAL A 244 22.98 17.72 -0.04
N LEU A 245 22.40 18.00 -1.19
CA LEU A 245 22.64 17.29 -2.44
C LEU A 245 23.98 17.78 -3.06
N ASN A 246 24.94 16.85 -3.20
CA ASN A 246 26.26 17.18 -3.69
C ASN A 246 26.41 16.93 -5.20
N ASP A 247 27.22 17.74 -5.84
CA ASP A 247 27.57 17.54 -7.25
C ASP A 247 28.28 16.18 -7.47
N GLY A 248 27.89 15.48 -8.53
CA GLY A 248 28.45 14.19 -8.90
C GLY A 248 27.89 12.98 -8.15
N GLU A 249 26.98 13.17 -7.18
CA GLU A 249 26.25 12.10 -6.50
C GLU A 249 24.92 11.77 -7.19
N LEU A 250 24.33 10.63 -6.83
CA LEU A 250 22.96 10.25 -7.21
C LEU A 250 21.96 10.66 -6.14
N LEU A 251 20.73 10.94 -6.56
CA LEU A 251 19.55 11.09 -5.71
C LEU A 251 18.60 9.92 -5.97
N LEU A 252 18.28 9.17 -4.94
CA LEU A 252 17.22 8.17 -4.93
C LEU A 252 15.99 8.80 -4.29
N ILE A 253 14.89 8.83 -5.03
CA ILE A 253 13.57 9.23 -4.52
C ILE A 253 12.66 8.02 -4.58
N ASP A 254 12.04 7.70 -3.44
CA ASP A 254 11.00 6.71 -3.31
C ASP A 254 9.80 7.40 -2.66
N ALA A 255 8.77 7.66 -3.47
CA ALA A 255 7.63 8.46 -3.09
C ALA A 255 6.41 8.15 -3.96
N GLY A 256 5.27 8.00 -3.31
CA GLY A 256 3.99 7.84 -3.95
C GLY A 256 2.88 8.56 -3.20
N CYS A 257 1.80 8.91 -3.87
CA CYS A 257 0.64 9.53 -3.26
C CYS A 257 -0.43 8.50 -2.90
N GLU A 258 -1.30 8.85 -1.94
CA GLU A 258 -2.54 8.14 -1.67
C GLU A 258 -3.71 8.96 -2.22
N LEU A 259 -4.48 8.40 -3.14
CA LEU A 259 -5.69 8.98 -3.71
C LEU A 259 -6.89 8.10 -3.37
N ASP A 260 -7.90 8.65 -2.70
CA ASP A 260 -9.12 7.94 -2.28
C ASP A 260 -8.83 6.62 -1.53
N GLY A 261 -7.74 6.64 -0.76
CA GLY A 261 -7.27 5.51 0.02
C GLY A 261 -6.55 4.43 -0.81
N TYR A 262 -6.09 4.72 -2.03
CA TYR A 262 -5.25 3.83 -2.84
C TYR A 262 -3.86 4.43 -3.01
N ALA A 263 -2.84 3.62 -2.78
CA ALA A 263 -1.45 3.99 -2.90
C ALA A 263 -0.95 3.87 -4.34
N SER A 264 0.04 4.69 -4.68
CA SER A 264 1.03 4.44 -5.72
C SER A 264 2.41 4.37 -5.10
N ASP A 265 3.35 3.73 -5.79
CA ASP A 265 4.69 3.49 -5.29
C ASP A 265 5.72 3.59 -6.41
N ILE A 266 6.62 4.57 -6.34
CA ILE A 266 7.60 4.82 -7.40
C ILE A 266 8.95 5.12 -6.79
N THR A 267 9.96 4.35 -7.19
CA THR A 267 11.35 4.76 -6.96
C THR A 267 12.03 5.11 -8.26
N ARG A 268 12.74 6.24 -8.25
CA ARG A 268 13.69 6.63 -9.30
C ARG A 268 15.01 7.08 -8.69
N THR A 269 16.10 6.69 -9.34
CA THR A 269 17.45 7.15 -9.00
C THR A 269 18.04 7.91 -10.19
N PHE A 270 18.59 9.09 -9.95
CA PHE A 270 19.11 9.96 -11.02
C PHE A 270 20.25 10.84 -10.52
N PRO A 271 21.14 11.35 -11.40
CA PRO A 271 22.26 12.18 -11.00
C PRO A 271 21.81 13.57 -10.56
N ILE A 272 22.32 14.06 -9.43
CA ILE A 272 21.99 15.37 -8.87
C ILE A 272 22.33 16.50 -9.84
N ASN A 273 23.38 16.34 -10.64
CA ASN A 273 23.83 17.33 -11.65
C ASN A 273 23.33 17.04 -13.07
N GLY A 274 22.43 16.07 -13.26
CA GLY A 274 21.84 15.72 -14.54
C GLY A 274 22.74 14.84 -15.44
N LYS A 275 23.88 14.33 -14.96
CA LYS A 275 24.79 13.48 -15.73
C LYS A 275 25.30 12.30 -14.91
N PHE A 276 25.05 11.07 -15.41
CA PHE A 276 25.62 9.87 -14.83
C PHE A 276 27.14 9.77 -15.08
N THR A 277 27.90 9.39 -14.06
CA THR A 277 29.29 8.94 -14.27
C THR A 277 29.33 7.53 -14.89
N GLY A 278 30.52 7.06 -15.36
CA GLY A 278 30.64 5.72 -15.93
C GLY A 278 30.16 4.61 -14.96
N ALA A 279 30.67 4.63 -13.73
CA ALA A 279 30.32 3.63 -12.71
C ALA A 279 28.83 3.71 -12.29
N GLN A 280 28.28 4.91 -12.15
CA GLN A 280 26.86 5.09 -11.86
C GLN A 280 25.99 4.53 -12.99
N LYS A 281 26.34 4.81 -14.25
CA LYS A 281 25.62 4.31 -15.42
C LYS A 281 25.67 2.79 -15.53
N GLU A 282 26.82 2.17 -15.30
CA GLU A 282 26.99 0.70 -15.34
C GLU A 282 26.08 0.01 -14.32
N LEU A 283 26.05 0.50 -13.08
CA LEU A 283 25.16 -0.04 -12.05
C LEU A 283 23.69 0.29 -12.30
N TYR A 284 23.39 1.48 -12.82
CA TYR A 284 22.03 1.88 -13.15
C TYR A 284 21.43 1.01 -14.26
N ASP A 285 22.19 0.82 -15.36
CA ASP A 285 21.76 -0.02 -16.47
C ASP A 285 21.56 -1.47 -16.01
N LEU A 286 22.42 -1.99 -15.12
CA LEU A 286 22.25 -3.33 -14.52
C LEU A 286 20.94 -3.45 -13.72
N VAL A 287 20.63 -2.45 -12.88
CA VAL A 287 19.36 -2.47 -12.10
C VAL A 287 18.15 -2.32 -13.02
N LEU A 288 18.24 -1.50 -14.07
CA LEU A 288 17.18 -1.36 -15.06
C LEU A 288 16.95 -2.68 -15.83
N ASP A 289 18.01 -3.37 -16.25
CA ASP A 289 17.90 -4.67 -16.89
C ASP A 289 17.25 -5.72 -15.96
N ALA A 290 17.59 -5.69 -14.68
CA ALA A 290 16.96 -6.55 -13.68
C ALA A 290 15.46 -6.23 -13.51
N GLN A 291 15.08 -4.95 -13.52
CA GLN A 291 13.68 -4.53 -13.45
C GLN A 291 12.90 -4.99 -14.69
N LEU A 292 13.45 -4.78 -15.87
CA LEU A 292 12.82 -5.21 -17.12
C LEU A 292 12.63 -6.73 -17.19
N ALA A 293 13.62 -7.51 -16.72
CA ALA A 293 13.52 -8.96 -16.60
C ALA A 293 12.42 -9.38 -15.61
N ALA A 294 12.27 -8.69 -14.49
CA ALA A 294 11.20 -8.94 -13.51
C ALA A 294 9.82 -8.59 -14.06
N ILE A 295 9.69 -7.45 -14.76
CA ILE A 295 8.45 -7.03 -15.43
C ILE A 295 8.02 -8.08 -16.45
N ASP A 296 8.96 -8.63 -17.25
CA ASP A 296 8.63 -9.69 -18.22
C ASP A 296 8.07 -10.95 -17.55
N GLN A 297 8.46 -11.26 -16.34
CA GLN A 297 7.92 -12.38 -15.56
C GLN A 297 6.63 -12.02 -14.79
N THR A 298 6.25 -10.75 -14.71
CA THR A 298 5.01 -10.30 -14.04
C THR A 298 3.83 -10.51 -14.97
N ARG A 299 3.35 -11.77 -15.05
CA ARG A 299 2.25 -12.17 -15.95
C ARG A 299 1.37 -13.25 -15.32
N PRO A 300 0.09 -13.36 -15.73
CA PRO A 300 -0.81 -14.37 -15.16
C PRO A 300 -0.26 -15.79 -15.33
N GLY A 301 -0.43 -16.58 -14.29
CA GLY A 301 0.04 -17.98 -14.26
C GLY A 301 1.48 -18.16 -13.75
N ASN A 302 2.33 -17.14 -13.82
CA ASN A 302 3.65 -17.21 -13.19
C ASN A 302 3.50 -17.14 -11.65
N SER A 303 4.48 -17.72 -10.95
CA SER A 303 4.51 -17.63 -9.48
C SER A 303 4.88 -16.22 -9.03
N TRP A 304 4.42 -15.83 -7.84
CA TRP A 304 4.84 -14.60 -7.16
C TRP A 304 6.37 -14.43 -7.09
N ASP A 305 7.10 -15.53 -6.99
CA ASP A 305 8.56 -15.51 -6.88
C ASP A 305 9.29 -15.33 -8.21
N ALA A 306 8.63 -15.59 -9.35
CA ALA A 306 9.26 -15.55 -10.67
C ALA A 306 9.88 -14.19 -11.04
N PRO A 307 9.23 -13.02 -10.79
CA PRO A 307 9.86 -11.72 -11.00
C PRO A 307 11.12 -11.52 -10.15
N HIS A 308 11.10 -11.97 -8.89
CA HIS A 308 12.25 -11.87 -8.01
C HIS A 308 13.42 -12.75 -8.48
N GLU A 309 13.16 -14.00 -8.84
CA GLU A 309 14.17 -14.91 -9.36
C GLU A 309 14.82 -14.37 -10.63
N ALA A 310 14.04 -13.73 -11.53
CA ALA A 310 14.56 -13.10 -12.73
C ALA A 310 15.48 -11.92 -12.41
N ALA A 311 15.05 -11.01 -11.54
CA ALA A 311 15.86 -9.87 -11.12
C ALA A 311 17.16 -10.30 -10.43
N VAL A 312 17.09 -11.25 -9.50
CA VAL A 312 18.26 -11.78 -8.78
C VAL A 312 19.28 -12.40 -9.75
N ARG A 313 18.82 -13.13 -10.75
CA ARG A 313 19.71 -13.75 -11.75
C ARG A 313 20.47 -12.71 -12.56
N VAL A 314 19.79 -11.64 -13.00
CA VAL A 314 20.43 -10.52 -13.74
C VAL A 314 21.43 -9.78 -12.85
N LEU A 315 21.03 -9.40 -11.63
CA LEU A 315 21.90 -8.70 -10.68
C LEU A 315 23.12 -9.53 -10.31
N ALA A 316 22.94 -10.83 -9.99
CA ALA A 316 24.04 -11.71 -9.61
C ALA A 316 25.08 -11.85 -10.74
N GLN A 317 24.64 -12.00 -12.00
CA GLN A 317 25.55 -12.03 -13.15
C GLN A 317 26.27 -10.70 -13.31
N GLY A 318 25.56 -9.57 -13.24
CA GLY A 318 26.17 -8.23 -13.33
C GLY A 318 27.17 -7.97 -12.20
N PHE A 319 26.92 -8.41 -10.97
CA PHE A 319 27.87 -8.29 -9.87
C PHE A 319 29.14 -9.12 -10.09
N ILE A 320 29.07 -10.26 -10.77
CA ILE A 320 30.23 -11.04 -11.19
C ILE A 320 31.02 -10.27 -12.27
N ASP A 321 30.35 -9.75 -13.28
CA ASP A 321 30.96 -9.03 -14.40
C ASP A 321 31.67 -7.76 -13.92
N LEU A 322 31.07 -7.05 -12.93
CA LEU A 322 31.67 -5.88 -12.27
C LEU A 322 32.69 -6.23 -11.17
N LYS A 323 32.98 -7.52 -10.94
CA LYS A 323 33.92 -8.01 -9.92
C LYS A 323 33.52 -7.67 -8.48
N LEU A 324 32.22 -7.46 -8.24
CA LEU A 324 31.63 -7.28 -6.91
C LEU A 324 31.37 -8.62 -6.23
N CYS A 325 31.03 -9.65 -7.01
CA CYS A 325 30.95 -11.05 -6.58
C CYS A 325 31.96 -11.92 -7.33
N HIS A 326 32.32 -13.05 -6.74
CA HIS A 326 33.32 -13.97 -7.31
C HIS A 326 32.73 -15.39 -7.45
N GLY A 327 33.14 -16.10 -8.51
CA GLY A 327 32.69 -17.46 -8.79
C GLY A 327 31.77 -17.56 -9.99
N SER A 328 31.14 -18.71 -10.18
CA SER A 328 30.10 -18.89 -11.21
C SER A 328 28.74 -18.32 -10.74
N LEU A 329 27.86 -18.05 -11.68
CA LEU A 329 26.50 -17.60 -11.35
C LEU A 329 25.79 -18.57 -10.39
N ASP A 330 25.87 -19.87 -10.65
CA ASP A 330 25.24 -20.88 -9.78
C ASP A 330 25.82 -20.85 -8.35
N GLN A 331 27.12 -20.66 -8.20
CA GLN A 331 27.75 -20.51 -6.88
C GLN A 331 27.24 -19.25 -6.16
N VAL A 332 27.21 -18.10 -6.85
CA VAL A 332 26.73 -16.83 -6.27
C VAL A 332 25.28 -16.91 -5.87
N LEU A 333 24.44 -17.59 -6.67
CA LEU A 333 23.02 -17.83 -6.34
C LEU A 333 22.86 -18.80 -5.15
N GLU A 334 23.62 -19.90 -5.12
CA GLU A 334 23.56 -20.90 -4.03
C GLU A 334 24.03 -20.32 -2.70
N THR A 335 25.18 -19.61 -2.69
CA THR A 335 25.72 -18.97 -1.49
C THR A 335 25.00 -17.67 -1.12
N ARG A 336 24.19 -17.13 -2.02
CA ARG A 336 23.54 -15.83 -1.90
C ARG A 336 24.52 -14.67 -1.72
N ASP A 337 25.71 -14.74 -2.33
CA ASP A 337 26.71 -13.69 -2.18
C ASP A 337 26.23 -12.33 -2.72
N TYR A 338 25.34 -12.33 -3.70
CA TYR A 338 24.64 -11.14 -4.22
C TYR A 338 23.87 -10.37 -3.13
N PHE A 339 23.47 -11.02 -2.02
CA PHE A 339 22.67 -10.43 -0.94
C PHE A 339 23.40 -9.31 -0.19
N LYS A 340 24.71 -9.20 -0.33
CA LYS A 340 25.52 -8.08 0.18
C LYS A 340 25.11 -6.74 -0.46
N PHE A 341 24.62 -6.79 -1.71
CA PHE A 341 24.30 -5.62 -2.51
C PHE A 341 22.81 -5.50 -2.82
N TYR A 342 22.08 -6.61 -2.79
CA TYR A 342 20.65 -6.68 -3.01
C TYR A 342 19.99 -7.60 -1.97
N MET A 343 19.44 -6.99 -0.91
CA MET A 343 19.04 -7.72 0.30
C MET A 343 17.53 -7.75 0.54
N HIS A 344 16.71 -7.17 -0.34
CA HIS A 344 15.25 -7.17 -0.21
C HIS A 344 14.55 -7.94 -1.33
N ARG A 345 13.24 -8.09 -1.24
CA ARG A 345 12.42 -8.68 -2.30
C ARG A 345 12.23 -7.68 -3.44
N THR A 346 11.85 -8.21 -4.62
CA THR A 346 11.64 -7.38 -5.82
C THR A 346 10.24 -6.75 -5.85
N GLY A 347 9.42 -6.93 -4.82
CA GLY A 347 8.10 -6.31 -4.79
C GLY A 347 7.21 -6.80 -3.64
N HIS A 348 6.07 -6.15 -3.53
CA HIS A 348 4.97 -6.45 -2.61
C HIS A 348 3.63 -6.16 -3.29
N TRP A 349 2.50 -6.64 -2.70
CA TRP A 349 1.19 -6.22 -3.14
C TRP A 349 1.00 -4.73 -2.89
N LEU A 350 0.27 -4.07 -3.79
CA LEU A 350 -0.06 -2.65 -3.72
C LEU A 350 -1.57 -2.46 -3.84
N GLY A 351 -2.13 -1.52 -3.10
CA GLY A 351 -3.57 -1.23 -3.15
C GLY A 351 -3.99 -0.15 -2.18
N LYS A 352 -4.96 -0.45 -1.29
CA LYS A 352 -5.38 0.50 -0.25
C LYS A 352 -4.31 0.71 0.82
N ASP A 353 -3.41 -0.22 0.98
CA ASP A 353 -2.21 -0.07 1.77
C ASP A 353 -1.00 -0.16 0.83
N VAL A 354 0.09 0.55 1.14
CA VAL A 354 1.31 0.49 0.31
C VAL A 354 1.86 -0.92 0.29
N HIS A 355 2.00 -1.56 1.45
CA HIS A 355 2.18 -3.00 1.58
C HIS A 355 0.81 -3.64 1.74
N ASP A 356 0.13 -3.89 0.61
CA ASP A 356 -1.25 -4.35 0.61
C ASP A 356 -1.38 -5.82 1.04
N VAL A 357 -2.59 -6.19 1.39
CA VAL A 357 -2.95 -7.50 1.91
C VAL A 357 -3.02 -8.56 0.82
N GLY A 358 -2.92 -9.82 1.22
CA GLY A 358 -2.99 -11.00 0.36
C GLY A 358 -1.87 -11.98 0.65
N ASN A 359 -2.23 -13.27 0.70
CA ASN A 359 -1.25 -14.30 0.96
C ASN A 359 -0.29 -14.47 -0.22
N TYR A 360 1.01 -14.40 0.02
CA TYR A 360 2.05 -14.67 -0.97
C TYR A 360 2.19 -16.18 -1.28
N LYS A 361 1.75 -17.04 -0.37
CA LYS A 361 1.77 -18.51 -0.53
C LYS A 361 0.40 -19.10 -0.27
N ILE A 362 0.04 -20.13 -1.04
CA ILE A 362 -1.16 -20.94 -0.86
C ILE A 362 -0.72 -22.40 -0.79
N ASN A 363 -1.17 -23.15 0.23
CA ASN A 363 -0.83 -24.55 0.43
C ASN A 363 0.69 -24.83 0.39
N GLY A 364 1.49 -23.89 0.90
CA GLY A 364 2.96 -24.03 0.96
C GLY A 364 3.71 -23.62 -0.33
N GLY A 365 3.03 -23.44 -1.47
CA GLY A 365 3.60 -22.97 -2.73
C GLY A 365 3.40 -21.45 -2.93
N TRP A 366 4.27 -20.80 -3.71
CA TRP A 366 4.06 -19.43 -4.12
C TRP A 366 2.77 -19.28 -4.92
N ARG A 367 1.99 -18.24 -4.58
CA ARG A 367 0.75 -17.89 -5.29
C ARG A 367 1.04 -17.60 -6.77
N GLN A 368 0.16 -18.06 -7.65
CA GLN A 368 0.18 -17.62 -9.05
C GLN A 368 -0.41 -16.23 -9.20
N LEU A 369 0.21 -15.42 -10.04
CA LEU A 369 -0.30 -14.11 -10.43
C LEU A 369 -1.58 -14.29 -11.25
N ALA A 370 -2.55 -13.42 -11.02
CA ALA A 370 -3.83 -13.42 -11.71
C ALA A 370 -4.21 -11.99 -12.13
N PRO A 371 -5.01 -11.84 -13.22
CA PRO A 371 -5.49 -10.53 -13.65
C PRO A 371 -6.18 -9.76 -12.53
N GLY A 372 -5.92 -8.46 -12.44
CA GLY A 372 -6.41 -7.57 -11.40
C GLY A 372 -5.55 -7.50 -10.14
N MET A 373 -4.51 -8.31 -10.01
CA MET A 373 -3.49 -8.12 -8.97
C MET A 373 -2.61 -6.93 -9.31
N VAL A 374 -2.23 -6.13 -8.32
CA VAL A 374 -1.27 -5.03 -8.46
C VAL A 374 -0.12 -5.24 -7.48
N LEU A 375 1.11 -5.07 -7.97
CA LEU A 375 2.33 -5.28 -7.21
C LEU A 375 3.41 -4.29 -7.66
N THR A 376 4.37 -4.01 -6.78
CA THR A 376 5.58 -3.26 -7.13
C THR A 376 6.61 -4.15 -7.82
N VAL A 377 7.46 -3.57 -8.66
CA VAL A 377 8.63 -4.21 -9.27
C VAL A 377 9.83 -3.30 -9.06
N GLU A 378 10.62 -3.59 -8.01
CA GLU A 378 11.56 -2.65 -7.37
C GLU A 378 12.96 -3.25 -7.12
N PRO A 379 13.66 -3.84 -8.07
CA PRO A 379 15.03 -4.27 -7.82
C PRO A 379 15.95 -3.09 -7.52
N GLY A 380 17.03 -3.36 -6.78
CA GLY A 380 18.01 -2.35 -6.39
C GLY A 380 19.41 -2.89 -6.22
N CYS A 381 20.34 -1.98 -6.03
CA CYS A 381 21.74 -2.27 -5.72
C CYS A 381 22.28 -1.20 -4.76
N TYR A 382 22.88 -1.62 -3.64
CA TYR A 382 23.33 -0.72 -2.57
C TYR A 382 24.75 -1.06 -2.18
N ILE A 383 25.70 -0.27 -2.64
CA ILE A 383 27.13 -0.50 -2.45
C ILE A 383 27.68 0.47 -1.41
N ARG A 384 27.90 -0.03 -0.21
CA ARG A 384 28.58 0.72 0.86
C ARG A 384 30.08 0.67 0.69
N GLU A 385 30.78 1.65 1.29
CA GLU A 385 32.22 1.69 1.33
C GLU A 385 32.81 0.43 1.99
N SER A 386 33.73 -0.24 1.30
CA SER A 386 34.47 -1.43 1.78
C SER A 386 35.79 -1.57 1.02
N GLU A 387 36.83 -2.01 1.70
CA GLU A 387 38.17 -2.25 1.11
C GLU A 387 38.15 -3.34 0.02
N GLU A 388 37.15 -4.23 0.04
CA GLU A 388 37.00 -5.32 -0.93
C GLU A 388 36.32 -4.88 -2.24
N ILE A 389 35.81 -3.64 -2.30
CA ILE A 389 35.01 -3.13 -3.41
C ILE A 389 35.78 -2.00 -4.13
N PRO A 390 35.77 -1.97 -5.49
CA PRO A 390 36.34 -0.86 -6.24
C PRO A 390 35.76 0.48 -5.82
N LYS A 391 36.60 1.48 -5.58
CA LYS A 391 36.19 2.78 -5.00
C LYS A 391 35.19 3.54 -5.86
N GLU A 392 35.23 3.33 -7.16
CA GLU A 392 34.29 3.96 -8.11
C GLU A 392 32.82 3.59 -7.86
N PHE A 393 32.54 2.48 -7.17
CA PHE A 393 31.20 2.03 -6.83
C PHE A 393 30.76 2.40 -5.40
N TRP A 394 31.66 2.95 -4.57
CA TRP A 394 31.34 3.26 -3.19
C TRP A 394 30.19 4.26 -3.04
N ASN A 395 29.32 4.00 -2.07
CA ASN A 395 28.20 4.88 -1.72
C ASN A 395 27.20 5.10 -2.86
N ILE A 396 27.09 4.14 -3.78
CA ILE A 396 26.07 4.14 -4.82
C ILE A 396 24.91 3.25 -4.38
N GLY A 397 23.74 3.88 -4.18
CA GLY A 397 22.46 3.20 -3.97
C GLY A 397 21.54 3.48 -5.13
N ILE A 398 20.98 2.45 -5.75
CA ILE A 398 20.06 2.54 -6.88
C ILE A 398 18.89 1.61 -6.63
N ARG A 399 17.65 2.13 -6.76
CA ARG A 399 16.41 1.39 -6.90
C ARG A 399 15.62 1.97 -8.05
N ILE A 400 15.00 1.10 -8.84
CA ILE A 400 14.10 1.49 -9.93
C ILE A 400 12.83 0.69 -9.74
N GLU A 401 11.72 1.37 -9.54
CA GLU A 401 10.46 0.77 -9.15
C GLU A 401 9.30 1.30 -9.98
N ASP A 402 8.43 0.39 -10.36
CA ASP A 402 7.16 0.69 -11.00
C ASP A 402 6.04 -0.15 -10.40
N ASP A 403 4.81 0.38 -10.48
CA ASP A 403 3.57 -0.33 -10.17
C ASP A 403 3.10 -1.14 -11.37
N ALA A 404 2.94 -2.44 -11.20
CA ALA A 404 2.52 -3.38 -12.22
C ALA A 404 1.12 -3.94 -11.94
N LEU A 405 0.15 -3.64 -12.81
CA LEU A 405 -1.17 -4.24 -12.83
C LEU A 405 -1.15 -5.49 -13.73
N VAL A 406 -1.40 -6.67 -13.18
CA VAL A 406 -1.48 -7.91 -13.93
C VAL A 406 -2.72 -7.89 -14.82
N THR A 407 -2.53 -8.14 -16.13
CA THR A 407 -3.58 -8.19 -17.14
C THR A 407 -3.85 -9.63 -17.59
N GLU A 408 -4.72 -9.85 -18.57
CA GLU A 408 -5.00 -11.19 -19.10
C GLU A 408 -3.79 -11.84 -19.78
N THR A 409 -2.82 -11.06 -20.27
CA THR A 409 -1.71 -11.58 -21.10
C THR A 409 -0.32 -11.21 -20.61
N GLY A 410 -0.20 -10.33 -19.61
CA GLY A 410 1.06 -9.81 -19.09
C GLY A 410 0.81 -8.87 -17.93
N CYS A 411 1.45 -7.70 -17.91
CA CYS A 411 1.14 -6.60 -16.98
C CYS A 411 1.14 -5.24 -17.70
N GLU A 412 0.39 -4.33 -17.15
CA GLU A 412 0.42 -2.91 -17.45
C GLU A 412 1.27 -2.21 -16.39
N ILE A 413 2.27 -1.44 -16.80
CA ILE A 413 3.02 -0.58 -15.88
C ILE A 413 2.27 0.75 -15.78
N ILE A 414 1.52 0.93 -14.69
CA ILE A 414 0.66 2.11 -14.51
C ILE A 414 1.46 3.38 -14.18
N THR A 415 2.75 3.25 -13.88
CA THR A 415 3.71 4.33 -13.61
C THR A 415 4.68 4.59 -14.78
N ALA A 416 4.39 4.05 -15.97
CA ALA A 416 5.26 4.08 -17.15
C ALA A 416 5.64 5.49 -17.63
N ASP A 417 4.86 6.51 -17.28
CA ASP A 417 5.12 7.91 -17.65
C ASP A 417 6.38 8.49 -16.95
N THR A 418 6.87 7.83 -15.89
CA THR A 418 8.06 8.26 -15.17
C THR A 418 9.32 7.77 -15.88
N PRO A 419 10.16 8.67 -16.45
CA PRO A 419 11.38 8.27 -17.17
C PRO A 419 12.27 7.37 -16.34
N LYS A 420 12.84 6.34 -16.98
CA LYS A 420 13.76 5.40 -16.33
C LYS A 420 14.96 4.97 -17.19
N SER A 421 15.05 5.33 -18.47
CA SER A 421 16.28 5.14 -19.19
C SER A 421 17.28 6.27 -18.89
N VAL A 422 18.58 5.97 -18.88
CA VAL A 422 19.63 6.97 -18.68
C VAL A 422 19.45 8.14 -19.64
N ASN A 423 19.16 7.88 -20.92
CA ASN A 423 19.01 8.91 -21.93
C ASN A 423 17.80 9.81 -21.68
N ASP A 424 16.66 9.24 -21.28
CA ASP A 424 15.44 10.01 -21.02
C ASP A 424 15.58 10.88 -19.76
N ILE A 425 16.24 10.34 -18.72
CA ILE A 425 16.52 11.09 -17.48
C ILE A 425 17.46 12.27 -17.76
N GLU A 426 18.59 12.02 -18.43
CA GLU A 426 19.54 13.08 -18.78
C GLU A 426 18.94 14.13 -19.70
N ALA A 427 18.10 13.72 -20.66
CA ALA A 427 17.39 14.65 -21.54
C ALA A 427 16.36 15.49 -20.77
N LEU A 428 15.60 14.89 -19.85
CA LEU A 428 14.63 15.59 -19.01
C LEU A 428 15.29 16.62 -18.09
N MET A 429 16.44 16.29 -17.51
CA MET A 429 17.15 17.16 -16.58
C MET A 429 17.93 18.27 -17.29
N ALA A 430 18.20 18.13 -18.59
CA ALA A 430 18.86 19.15 -19.41
C ALA A 430 17.89 20.19 -19.99
N ALA A 431 16.57 19.94 -19.95
CA ALA A 431 15.51 20.79 -20.49
C ALA A 431 15.04 21.86 -19.49
#